data_30176a17b5c7a316b9e534c5d023d382
#
_entry.id   30176a17b5c7a316b9e534c5d023d382
#
_cell.length_a   1.000
_cell.length_b   1.000
_cell.length_c   1.000
_cell.angle_alpha   90.00
_cell.angle_beta   90.00
_cell.angle_gamma   90.00
#
_symmetry.space_group_name_H-M   'P 1'
#
loop_
_entity.id
_entity.type
_entity.pdbx_description
1 polymer ?
#
loop_
_entity_poly.entity_id
_entity_poly.type
_entity_poly.pdbx_seq_one_letter_code
_entity_poly.pdbx_strand_id
1 'polypeptide(L)'
;MSGCAAVASPFDASKLPLGVPVRTVGDITGLTAGIGWLNRAIGYVPDGVARRAFQLQAIDKQITKPLTQLRHLDDRDYLASMEAVDRFISEIEGYPGRTVSQLIHLFFRRNHLAEGWMDLGGRRIELADVSVPVLAIAGDRDLLAPRRAVHHVGDLLTGAAHVRLVSAPGGHLGVLAGRRAPETTWAAIDAFVTMADRWA
;
A
#
# COMPACT_ATOMS: atom_id res chain seq x y z
N MET A 1 3.18 22.62 6.10
CA MET A 1 2.30 21.43 5.94
C MET A 1 1.74 21.11 7.30
N SER A 2 0.42 21.10 7.43
CA SER A 2 -0.25 20.98 8.74
C SER A 2 -0.35 19.55 9.28
N GLY A 3 -0.19 18.53 8.44
CA GLY A 3 -0.22 17.10 8.82
C GLY A 3 -0.08 16.17 7.63
N CYS A 4 0.06 14.86 7.90
CA CYS A 4 0.16 13.81 6.89
C CYS A 4 -0.80 12.64 7.23
N ALA A 5 -1.57 12.18 6.26
CA ALA A 5 -2.39 10.98 6.40
C ALA A 5 -1.90 9.87 5.45
N ALA A 6 -1.52 8.72 5.99
CA ALA A 6 -1.10 7.52 5.27
C ALA A 6 -2.18 6.45 5.37
N VAL A 7 -2.75 6.03 4.24
CA VAL A 7 -3.78 4.99 4.20
C VAL A 7 -3.24 3.76 3.50
N ALA A 8 -3.34 2.61 4.14
CA ALA A 8 -2.88 1.32 3.63
C ALA A 8 -1.41 1.34 3.14
N SER A 9 -0.55 2.13 3.81
CA SER A 9 0.86 2.29 3.47
C SER A 9 1.73 1.47 4.42
N PRO A 10 2.37 0.38 3.96
CA PRO A 10 3.19 -0.45 4.83
C PRO A 10 4.57 0.17 5.05
N PHE A 11 5.05 0.15 6.28
CA PHE A 11 6.38 0.63 6.68
C PHE A 11 7.37 -0.49 6.99
N ASP A 12 6.93 -1.74 6.98
CA ASP A 12 7.78 -2.91 7.21
C ASP A 12 7.44 -4.03 6.23
N ALA A 13 8.33 -4.26 5.26
CA ALA A 13 8.17 -5.29 4.25
C ALA A 13 8.27 -6.71 4.83
N SER A 14 8.92 -6.92 5.96
CA SER A 14 9.02 -8.23 6.61
C SER A 14 7.69 -8.73 7.17
N LYS A 15 6.76 -7.81 7.43
CA LYS A 15 5.41 -8.10 7.94
C LYS A 15 4.39 -8.35 6.84
N LEU A 16 4.78 -8.23 5.56
CA LEU A 16 3.90 -8.51 4.43
C LEU A 16 3.80 -10.02 4.17
N PRO A 17 2.62 -10.57 3.86
CA PRO A 17 2.46 -12.00 3.57
C PRO A 17 3.34 -12.49 2.40
N LEU A 18 3.54 -11.65 1.39
CA LEU A 18 4.40 -11.92 0.24
C LEU A 18 5.84 -11.43 0.42
N GLY A 19 6.13 -10.68 1.46
CA GLY A 19 7.46 -10.10 1.69
C GLY A 19 8.52 -11.18 1.96
N VAL A 20 8.18 -12.19 2.74
CA VAL A 20 9.08 -13.31 3.06
C VAL A 20 9.37 -14.18 1.85
N PRO A 21 8.37 -14.68 1.08
CA PRO A 21 8.65 -15.46 -0.13
C PRO A 21 9.44 -14.68 -1.19
N VAL A 22 9.13 -13.40 -1.40
CA VAL A 22 9.84 -12.57 -2.39
C VAL A 22 11.31 -12.40 -2.01
N ARG A 23 11.63 -12.21 -0.74
CA ARG A 23 13.02 -12.14 -0.27
C ARG A 23 13.73 -13.48 -0.40
N THR A 24 13.13 -14.54 0.12
CA THR A 24 13.78 -15.86 0.20
C THR A 24 13.88 -16.52 -1.18
N VAL A 25 12.80 -16.59 -1.94
CA VAL A 25 12.79 -17.20 -3.27
C VAL A 25 13.56 -16.34 -4.27
N GLY A 26 13.40 -15.03 -4.21
CA GLY A 26 14.12 -14.09 -5.08
C GLY A 26 15.64 -14.16 -4.89
N ASP A 27 16.11 -14.32 -3.65
CA ASP A 27 17.54 -14.44 -3.36
C ASP A 27 18.10 -15.81 -3.74
N ILE A 28 17.37 -16.90 -3.52
CA ILE A 28 17.77 -18.27 -3.89
C ILE A 28 17.80 -18.47 -5.41
N THR A 29 16.81 -17.93 -6.12
CA THR A 29 16.66 -18.15 -7.56
C THR A 29 17.36 -17.11 -8.43
N GLY A 30 17.91 -16.05 -7.83
CA GLY A 30 18.42 -14.89 -8.59
C GLY A 30 17.33 -14.11 -9.35
N LEU A 31 16.06 -14.43 -9.10
CA LEU A 31 14.91 -13.84 -9.80
C LEU A 31 14.87 -12.31 -9.64
N THR A 32 15.18 -11.81 -8.44
CA THR A 32 15.26 -10.37 -8.19
C THR A 32 16.40 -9.71 -8.96
N ALA A 33 17.52 -10.40 -9.16
CA ALA A 33 18.62 -9.93 -10.00
C ALA A 33 18.24 -9.96 -11.48
N GLY A 34 17.55 -11.02 -11.93
CA GLY A 34 17.03 -11.16 -13.29
C GLY A 34 15.99 -10.08 -13.63
N ILE A 35 15.06 -9.80 -12.73
CA ILE A 35 14.08 -8.69 -12.89
C ILE A 35 14.82 -7.35 -12.94
N GLY A 36 15.81 -7.14 -12.09
CA GLY A 36 16.62 -5.92 -12.10
C GLY A 36 17.41 -5.71 -13.40
N TRP A 37 17.97 -6.79 -13.96
CA TRP A 37 18.65 -6.75 -15.26
C TRP A 37 17.65 -6.48 -16.39
N LEU A 38 16.53 -7.20 -16.42
CA LEU A 38 15.47 -7.02 -17.43
C LEU A 38 14.92 -5.57 -17.39
N ASN A 39 14.66 -5.04 -16.22
CA ASN A 39 14.20 -3.66 -16.06
C ASN A 39 15.24 -2.63 -16.54
N ARG A 40 16.54 -2.91 -16.36
CA ARG A 40 17.60 -2.06 -16.93
C ARG A 40 17.66 -2.13 -18.44
N ALA A 41 17.46 -3.33 -19.01
CA ALA A 41 17.53 -3.55 -20.45
C ALA A 41 16.31 -2.95 -21.17
N ILE A 42 15.10 -3.08 -20.59
CA ILE A 42 13.85 -2.60 -21.19
C ILE A 42 13.52 -1.18 -20.72
N GLY A 43 14.03 -0.75 -19.54
CA GLY A 43 13.78 0.57 -18.96
C GLY A 43 12.36 0.81 -18.42
N TYR A 44 11.48 -0.20 -18.52
CA TYR A 44 10.06 -0.07 -18.27
C TYR A 44 9.43 -1.43 -17.93
N VAL A 45 8.48 -1.45 -17.00
CA VAL A 45 7.63 -2.63 -16.74
C VAL A 45 6.33 -2.47 -17.51
N PRO A 46 6.05 -3.33 -18.52
CA PRO A 46 4.85 -3.22 -19.33
C PRO A 46 3.57 -3.30 -18.48
N ASP A 47 2.54 -2.53 -18.87
CA ASP A 47 1.23 -2.47 -18.22
C ASP A 47 0.62 -3.85 -17.98
N GLY A 48 0.73 -4.73 -18.97
CA GLY A 48 0.24 -6.11 -18.88
C GLY A 48 0.91 -6.93 -17.77
N VAL A 49 2.20 -6.68 -17.48
CA VAL A 49 2.94 -7.36 -16.39
C VAL A 49 2.51 -6.80 -15.05
N ALA A 50 2.46 -5.47 -14.92
CA ALA A 50 1.99 -4.81 -13.70
C ALA A 50 0.54 -5.24 -13.37
N ARG A 51 -0.34 -5.19 -14.35
CA ARG A 51 -1.75 -5.61 -14.22
C ARG A 51 -1.89 -7.06 -13.79
N ARG A 52 -1.13 -7.99 -14.40
CA ARG A 52 -1.14 -9.40 -14.00
C ARG A 52 -0.65 -9.61 -12.57
N ALA A 53 0.37 -8.87 -12.14
CA ALA A 53 0.86 -8.94 -10.77
C ALA A 53 -0.23 -8.54 -9.76
N PHE A 54 -0.99 -7.47 -10.03
CA PHE A 54 -2.14 -7.08 -9.21
C PHE A 54 -3.28 -8.10 -9.26
N GLN A 55 -3.58 -8.68 -10.42
CA GLN A 55 -4.61 -9.70 -10.58
C GLN A 55 -4.27 -10.99 -9.83
N LEU A 56 -3.00 -11.42 -9.84
CA LEU A 56 -2.54 -12.59 -9.10
C LEU A 56 -2.71 -12.45 -7.58
N GLN A 57 -2.61 -11.25 -7.05
CA GLN A 57 -2.84 -10.97 -5.63
C GLN A 57 -4.33 -11.04 -5.25
N ALA A 58 -5.24 -11.00 -6.22
CA ALA A 58 -6.68 -11.02 -6.02
C ALA A 58 -7.36 -12.30 -6.57
N ILE A 59 -6.59 -13.38 -6.80
CA ILE A 59 -7.10 -14.62 -7.41
C ILE A 59 -8.33 -15.15 -6.67
N ASP A 60 -8.31 -15.20 -5.34
CA ASP A 60 -9.44 -15.69 -4.54
C ASP A 60 -10.71 -14.88 -4.81
N LYS A 61 -10.57 -13.56 -4.98
CA LYS A 61 -11.68 -12.67 -5.29
C LYS A 61 -12.13 -12.81 -6.73
N GLN A 62 -11.24 -13.10 -7.67
CA GLN A 62 -11.59 -13.31 -9.07
C GLN A 62 -12.37 -14.60 -9.27
N ILE A 63 -12.01 -15.67 -8.57
CA ILE A 63 -12.74 -16.95 -8.63
C ILE A 63 -14.14 -16.82 -8.03
N THR A 64 -14.27 -16.07 -6.92
CA THR A 64 -15.56 -15.90 -6.23
C THR A 64 -16.42 -14.79 -6.81
N LYS A 65 -15.87 -13.96 -7.70
CA LYS A 65 -16.52 -12.78 -8.26
C LYS A 65 -17.85 -13.07 -8.96
N PRO A 66 -17.98 -14.07 -9.87
CA PRO A 66 -19.25 -14.36 -10.51
C PRO A 66 -20.34 -14.74 -9.51
N LEU A 67 -20.00 -15.54 -8.50
CA LEU A 67 -20.92 -15.92 -7.44
C LEU A 67 -21.32 -14.72 -6.58
N THR A 68 -20.37 -13.83 -6.31
CA THR A 68 -20.62 -12.60 -5.55
C THR A 68 -21.53 -11.65 -6.33
N GLN A 69 -21.32 -11.50 -7.64
CA GLN A 69 -22.18 -10.70 -8.51
C GLN A 69 -23.62 -11.26 -8.54
N LEU A 70 -23.77 -12.59 -8.68
CA LEU A 70 -25.10 -13.24 -8.64
C LEU A 70 -25.82 -13.02 -7.31
N ARG A 71 -25.11 -12.97 -6.20
CA ARG A 71 -25.71 -12.72 -4.87
C ARG A 71 -26.13 -11.26 -4.65
N HIS A 72 -25.63 -10.34 -5.46
CA HIS A 72 -25.85 -8.89 -5.32
C HIS A 72 -26.46 -8.30 -6.59
N LEU A 73 -27.19 -9.10 -7.40
CA LEU A 73 -27.81 -8.61 -8.64
C LEU A 73 -28.77 -7.44 -8.40
N ASP A 74 -29.43 -7.42 -7.25
CA ASP A 74 -30.38 -6.38 -6.86
C ASP A 74 -29.70 -5.16 -6.20
N ASP A 75 -28.39 -5.23 -5.90
CA ASP A 75 -27.60 -4.15 -5.28
C ASP A 75 -26.76 -3.41 -6.34
N ARG A 76 -27.40 -2.44 -7.00
CA ARG A 76 -26.76 -1.64 -8.06
C ARG A 76 -25.53 -0.89 -7.59
N ASP A 77 -25.52 -0.37 -6.36
CA ASP A 77 -24.39 0.39 -5.80
C ASP A 77 -23.20 -0.55 -5.56
N TYR A 78 -23.47 -1.77 -5.12
CA TYR A 78 -22.42 -2.77 -4.96
C TYR A 78 -21.79 -3.15 -6.30
N LEU A 79 -22.62 -3.40 -7.32
CA LEU A 79 -22.16 -3.74 -8.67
C LEU A 79 -21.37 -2.60 -9.29
N ALA A 80 -21.83 -1.35 -9.15
CA ALA A 80 -21.12 -0.16 -9.62
C ALA A 80 -19.76 0.02 -8.92
N SER A 81 -19.70 -0.24 -7.62
CA SER A 81 -18.43 -0.21 -6.88
C SER A 81 -17.45 -1.28 -7.35
N MET A 82 -17.94 -2.49 -7.66
CA MET A 82 -17.10 -3.55 -8.22
C MET A 82 -16.56 -3.16 -9.62
N GLU A 83 -17.42 -2.59 -10.46
CA GLU A 83 -17.03 -2.12 -11.80
C GLU A 83 -15.99 -0.99 -11.72
N ALA A 84 -16.16 -0.05 -10.80
CA ALA A 84 -15.20 1.04 -10.58
C ALA A 84 -13.81 0.51 -10.18
N VAL A 85 -13.75 -0.49 -9.29
CA VAL A 85 -12.49 -1.16 -8.91
C VAL A 85 -11.88 -1.91 -10.11
N ASP A 86 -12.69 -2.62 -10.89
CA ASP A 86 -12.21 -3.32 -12.08
C ASP A 86 -11.64 -2.36 -13.12
N ARG A 87 -12.32 -1.24 -13.36
CA ARG A 87 -11.87 -0.19 -14.26
C ARG A 87 -10.54 0.39 -13.77
N PHE A 88 -10.44 0.75 -12.49
CA PHE A 88 -9.20 1.24 -11.89
C PHE A 88 -8.04 0.26 -12.12
N ILE A 89 -8.25 -1.04 -11.86
CA ILE A 89 -7.20 -2.06 -12.09
C ILE A 89 -6.88 -2.21 -13.57
N SER A 90 -7.87 -2.08 -14.47
CA SER A 90 -7.66 -2.19 -15.92
C SER A 90 -6.88 -1.03 -16.51
N GLU A 91 -6.94 0.14 -15.87
CA GLU A 91 -6.28 1.38 -16.27
C GLU A 91 -4.91 1.59 -15.58
N ILE A 92 -4.44 0.60 -14.80
CA ILE A 92 -3.09 0.67 -14.21
C ILE A 92 -2.05 0.72 -15.33
N GLU A 93 -1.32 1.82 -15.35
CA GLU A 93 -0.19 2.04 -16.26
C GLU A 93 1.05 1.27 -15.79
N GLY A 94 1.99 1.07 -16.70
CA GLY A 94 3.27 0.46 -16.39
C GLY A 94 4.16 1.38 -15.55
N TYR A 95 5.14 0.79 -14.90
CA TYR A 95 6.06 1.52 -14.05
C TYR A 95 7.41 1.70 -14.73
N PRO A 96 8.08 2.88 -14.58
CA PRO A 96 9.47 3.01 -14.98
C PRO A 96 10.33 1.94 -14.30
N GLY A 97 11.14 1.22 -15.08
CA GLY A 97 11.93 0.09 -14.58
C GLY A 97 12.87 0.48 -13.44
N ARG A 98 13.41 1.71 -13.48
CA ARG A 98 14.24 2.24 -12.38
C ARG A 98 13.44 2.36 -11.07
N THR A 99 12.20 2.84 -11.12
CA THR A 99 11.32 2.95 -9.95
C THR A 99 11.01 1.57 -9.34
N VAL A 100 10.68 0.58 -10.19
CA VAL A 100 10.43 -0.80 -9.74
C VAL A 100 11.68 -1.40 -9.12
N SER A 101 12.86 -1.21 -9.75
CA SER A 101 14.13 -1.71 -9.21
C SER A 101 14.46 -1.08 -7.86
N GLN A 102 14.23 0.22 -7.70
CA GLN A 102 14.41 0.92 -6.42
C GLN A 102 13.45 0.41 -5.35
N LEU A 103 12.16 0.25 -5.69
CA LEU A 103 11.15 -0.29 -4.78
C LEU A 103 11.53 -1.69 -4.28
N ILE A 104 11.89 -2.60 -5.21
CA ILE A 104 12.32 -3.95 -4.86
C ILE A 104 13.57 -3.91 -3.97
N HIS A 105 14.56 -3.12 -4.33
CA HIS A 105 15.81 -3.06 -3.59
C HIS A 105 15.66 -2.39 -2.22
N LEU A 106 15.12 -1.18 -2.17
CA LEU A 106 15.09 -0.36 -0.96
C LEU A 106 14.03 -0.83 0.02
N PHE A 107 12.82 -1.17 -0.48
CA PHE A 107 11.71 -1.57 0.37
C PHE A 107 11.73 -3.06 0.69
N PHE A 108 11.75 -3.95 -0.33
CA PHE A 108 11.63 -5.38 -0.07
C PHE A 108 12.95 -6.05 0.38
N ARG A 109 14.10 -5.69 -0.19
CA ARG A 109 15.37 -6.35 0.15
C ARG A 109 16.07 -5.70 1.33
N ARG A 110 16.27 -4.38 1.32
CA ARG A 110 16.94 -3.66 2.40
C ARG A 110 16.02 -3.46 3.59
N ASN A 111 14.76 -3.11 3.34
CA ASN A 111 13.74 -2.85 4.35
C ASN A 111 14.16 -1.83 5.43
N HIS A 112 15.06 -0.88 5.07
CA HIS A 112 15.53 0.14 6.01
C HIS A 112 14.41 1.06 6.50
N LEU A 113 13.28 1.13 5.75
CA LEU A 113 12.11 1.87 6.18
C LEU A 113 11.55 1.32 7.51
N ALA A 114 11.68 0.01 7.75
CA ALA A 114 11.29 -0.59 9.03
C ALA A 114 12.22 -0.20 10.19
N GLU A 115 13.41 0.30 9.88
CA GLU A 115 14.37 0.84 10.85
C GLU A 115 14.21 2.36 11.01
N GLY A 116 13.25 2.97 10.32
CA GLY A 116 12.96 4.41 10.39
C GLY A 116 13.72 5.28 9.40
N TRP A 117 14.39 4.71 8.40
CA TRP A 117 15.14 5.50 7.43
C TRP A 117 15.09 4.93 6.00
N MET A 118 15.44 5.75 5.03
CA MET A 118 15.59 5.34 3.63
C MET A 118 16.62 6.20 2.92
N ASP A 119 17.42 5.59 2.04
CA ASP A 119 18.31 6.32 1.13
C ASP A 119 17.57 6.61 -0.19
N LEU A 120 17.39 7.87 -0.52
CA LEU A 120 16.78 8.33 -1.75
C LEU A 120 17.72 9.29 -2.48
N GLY A 121 18.27 8.80 -3.60
CA GLY A 121 19.16 9.63 -4.44
C GLY A 121 20.47 10.01 -3.75
N GLY A 122 21.01 9.16 -2.88
CA GLY A 122 22.22 9.41 -2.12
C GLY A 122 22.01 10.29 -0.88
N ARG A 123 20.75 10.58 -0.54
CA ARG A 123 20.40 11.31 0.68
C ARG A 123 19.67 10.39 1.63
N ARG A 124 20.16 10.24 2.84
CA ARG A 124 19.47 9.55 3.92
C ARG A 124 18.34 10.42 4.46
N ILE A 125 17.15 9.84 4.53
CA ILE A 125 15.93 10.45 5.05
C ILE A 125 15.53 9.63 6.29
N GLU A 126 15.35 10.31 7.41
CA GLU A 126 14.93 9.70 8.67
C GLU A 126 13.45 9.99 8.92
N LEU A 127 12.69 8.97 9.33
CA LEU A 127 11.29 9.17 9.73
C LEU A 127 11.18 9.92 11.06
N ALA A 128 12.23 9.88 11.89
CA ALA A 128 12.31 10.66 13.12
C ALA A 128 12.33 12.18 12.87
N ASP A 129 12.73 12.64 11.67
CA ASP A 129 12.73 14.06 11.30
C ASP A 129 11.32 14.60 10.96
N VAL A 130 10.33 13.72 10.86
CA VAL A 130 8.94 14.12 10.63
C VAL A 130 8.40 14.75 11.91
N SER A 131 8.15 16.06 11.88
CA SER A 131 7.67 16.83 13.04
C SER A 131 6.17 17.15 13.02
N VAL A 132 5.52 16.95 11.87
CA VAL A 132 4.07 17.21 11.72
C VAL A 132 3.24 16.05 12.29
N PRO A 133 1.96 16.32 12.68
CA PRO A 133 1.05 15.24 13.04
C PRO A 133 0.86 14.22 11.91
N VAL A 134 0.76 12.93 12.27
CA VAL A 134 0.56 11.85 11.31
C VAL A 134 -0.62 10.97 11.70
N LEU A 135 -1.49 10.69 10.72
CA LEU A 135 -2.55 9.70 10.80
C LEU A 135 -2.17 8.50 9.93
N ALA A 136 -2.13 7.29 10.50
CA ALA A 136 -1.94 6.06 9.75
C ALA A 136 -3.17 5.16 9.87
N ILE A 137 -3.78 4.80 8.72
CA ILE A 137 -4.99 3.98 8.66
C ILE A 137 -4.68 2.65 7.99
N ALA A 138 -5.02 1.55 8.65
CA ALA A 138 -4.87 0.19 8.15
C ALA A 138 -6.23 -0.46 7.89
N GLY A 139 -6.34 -1.25 6.83
CA GLY A 139 -7.51 -2.10 6.58
C GLY A 139 -7.45 -3.40 7.40
N ASP A 140 -8.54 -3.76 8.08
CA ASP A 140 -8.59 -4.96 8.93
C ASP A 140 -8.38 -6.28 8.15
N ARG A 141 -8.69 -6.28 6.84
CA ARG A 141 -8.56 -7.41 5.92
C ARG A 141 -7.57 -7.14 4.80
N ASP A 142 -6.68 -6.18 5.01
CA ASP A 142 -5.66 -5.84 4.02
C ASP A 142 -4.53 -6.88 4.05
N LEU A 143 -4.40 -7.63 2.96
CA LEU A 143 -3.33 -8.61 2.77
C LEU A 143 -2.08 -8.00 2.12
N LEU A 144 -2.20 -6.84 1.45
CA LEU A 144 -1.08 -6.15 0.83
C LEU A 144 -0.33 -5.28 1.82
N ALA A 145 -1.09 -4.57 2.68
CA ALA A 145 -0.55 -3.74 3.74
C ALA A 145 -1.23 -4.11 5.08
N PRO A 146 -0.91 -5.26 5.68
CA PRO A 146 -1.52 -5.69 6.93
C PRO A 146 -1.31 -4.66 8.02
N ARG A 147 -2.27 -4.57 8.94
CA ARG A 147 -2.24 -3.62 10.05
C ARG A 147 -0.88 -3.54 10.75
N ARG A 148 -0.24 -4.69 11.01
CA ARG A 148 1.08 -4.74 11.66
C ARG A 148 2.19 -4.06 10.86
N ALA A 149 2.09 -4.04 9.52
CA ALA A 149 3.05 -3.37 8.65
C ALA A 149 2.77 -1.86 8.54
N VAL A 150 1.49 -1.47 8.54
CA VAL A 150 1.07 -0.06 8.51
C VAL A 150 1.33 0.61 9.87
N HIS A 151 0.87 0.01 10.97
CA HIS A 151 0.97 0.62 12.31
C HIS A 151 2.40 0.63 12.86
N HIS A 152 3.33 -0.06 12.22
CA HIS A 152 4.75 0.01 12.56
C HIS A 152 5.32 1.45 12.49
N VAL A 153 4.71 2.29 11.68
CA VAL A 153 5.07 3.73 11.58
C VAL A 153 4.99 4.45 12.92
N GLY A 154 4.13 3.99 13.83
CA GLY A 154 4.00 4.58 15.17
C GLY A 154 5.26 4.51 16.00
N ASP A 155 6.07 3.46 15.81
CA ASP A 155 7.34 3.26 16.52
C ASP A 155 8.48 4.06 15.88
N LEU A 156 8.31 4.52 14.63
CA LEU A 156 9.35 5.15 13.82
C LEU A 156 9.30 6.68 13.83
N LEU A 157 8.11 7.25 14.00
CA LEU A 157 7.87 8.70 13.94
C LEU A 157 8.11 9.38 15.30
N THR A 158 9.31 9.23 15.83
CA THR A 158 9.64 9.72 17.19
C THR A 158 9.68 11.24 17.31
N GLY A 159 9.84 11.96 16.19
CA GLY A 159 9.80 13.43 16.13
C GLY A 159 8.42 14.02 15.84
N ALA A 160 7.42 13.19 15.50
CA ALA A 160 6.11 13.68 15.12
C ALA A 160 5.36 14.29 16.32
N ALA A 161 4.74 15.45 16.09
CA ALA A 161 3.96 16.13 17.11
C ALA A 161 2.81 15.28 17.67
N HIS A 162 2.21 14.45 16.81
CA HIS A 162 1.18 13.48 17.17
C HIS A 162 1.13 12.34 16.16
N VAL A 163 0.98 11.09 16.63
CA VAL A 163 0.75 9.93 15.75
C VAL A 163 -0.54 9.25 16.15
N ARG A 164 -1.47 9.18 15.19
CA ARG A 164 -2.76 8.48 15.36
C ARG A 164 -2.81 7.25 14.49
N LEU A 165 -2.98 6.08 15.10
CA LEU A 165 -3.12 4.80 14.42
C LEU A 165 -4.59 4.38 14.43
N VAL A 166 -5.16 4.11 13.26
CA VAL A 166 -6.57 3.73 13.09
C VAL A 166 -6.66 2.45 12.27
N SER A 167 -7.57 1.57 12.65
CA SER A 167 -7.99 0.43 11.84
C SER A 167 -9.40 0.66 11.32
N ALA A 168 -9.62 0.36 10.04
CA ALA A 168 -10.91 0.50 9.39
C ALA A 168 -11.31 -0.79 8.65
N PRO A 169 -12.61 -1.07 8.53
CA PRO A 169 -13.08 -2.24 7.78
C PRO A 169 -12.70 -2.18 6.32
N GLY A 170 -12.17 -3.27 5.79
CA GLY A 170 -11.86 -3.39 4.36
C GLY A 170 -10.52 -4.05 4.08
N GLY A 171 -10.30 -4.40 2.81
CA GLY A 171 -9.00 -4.77 2.25
C GLY A 171 -8.31 -3.54 1.69
N HIS A 172 -7.23 -3.73 0.92
CA HIS A 172 -6.34 -2.66 0.46
C HIS A 172 -7.06 -1.48 -0.22
N LEU A 173 -7.87 -1.74 -1.23
CA LEU A 173 -8.70 -0.70 -1.86
C LEU A 173 -9.97 -0.41 -1.05
N GLY A 174 -10.53 -1.43 -0.40
CA GLY A 174 -11.77 -1.31 0.35
C GLY A 174 -11.68 -0.43 1.58
N VAL A 175 -10.50 -0.26 2.17
CA VAL A 175 -10.30 0.66 3.29
C VAL A 175 -10.55 2.12 2.87
N LEU A 176 -10.30 2.47 1.60
CA LEU A 176 -10.48 3.83 1.09
C LEU A 176 -11.77 4.00 0.27
N ALA A 177 -12.13 3.00 -0.55
CA ALA A 177 -13.23 3.08 -1.50
C ALA A 177 -14.37 2.08 -1.22
N GLY A 178 -14.34 1.37 -0.08
CA GLY A 178 -15.39 0.43 0.30
C GLY A 178 -16.63 1.13 0.86
N ARG A 179 -17.76 0.41 0.92
CA ARG A 179 -19.06 0.95 1.40
C ARG A 179 -19.00 1.57 2.80
N ARG A 180 -18.09 1.08 3.66
CA ARG A 180 -17.93 1.60 5.02
C ARG A 180 -16.85 2.69 5.13
N ALA A 181 -16.13 2.99 4.06
CA ALA A 181 -15.08 4.00 4.07
C ALA A 181 -15.57 5.40 4.47
N PRO A 182 -16.75 5.89 4.01
CA PRO A 182 -17.28 7.18 4.42
C PRO A 182 -17.45 7.31 5.94
N GLU A 183 -17.96 6.27 6.58
CA GLU A 183 -18.25 6.25 8.02
C GLU A 183 -17.00 5.97 8.89
N THR A 184 -15.92 5.52 8.29
CA THR A 184 -14.71 5.07 9.01
C THR A 184 -13.47 5.83 8.59
N THR A 185 -12.91 5.50 7.44
CA THR A 185 -11.65 6.09 6.95
C THR A 185 -11.80 7.58 6.67
N TRP A 186 -12.86 7.99 5.95
CA TRP A 186 -13.07 9.40 5.61
C TRP A 186 -13.37 10.22 6.85
N ALA A 187 -14.23 9.70 7.73
CA ALA A 187 -14.52 10.37 9.01
C ALA A 187 -13.27 10.53 9.89
N ALA A 188 -12.35 9.54 9.87
CA ALA A 188 -11.07 9.64 10.57
C ALA A 188 -10.14 10.69 9.95
N ILE A 189 -10.13 10.81 8.62
CA ILE A 189 -9.37 11.83 7.88
C ILE A 189 -9.96 13.23 8.16
N ASP A 190 -11.28 13.41 8.09
CA ASP A 190 -11.94 14.68 8.38
C ASP A 190 -11.64 15.17 9.78
N ALA A 191 -11.77 14.27 10.77
CA ALA A 191 -11.43 14.58 12.15
C ALA A 191 -9.96 14.96 12.32
N PHE A 192 -9.05 14.27 11.59
CA PHE A 192 -7.63 14.56 11.64
C PHE A 192 -7.30 15.92 11.01
N VAL A 193 -7.85 16.23 9.84
CA VAL A 193 -7.66 17.54 9.16
C VAL A 193 -8.14 18.67 10.06
N THR A 194 -9.35 18.53 10.64
CA THR A 194 -9.91 19.53 11.55
C THR A 194 -9.05 19.76 12.80
N MET A 195 -8.39 18.71 13.31
CA MET A 195 -7.46 18.84 14.42
C MET A 195 -6.13 19.43 14.00
N ALA A 196 -5.60 19.02 12.83
CA ALA A 196 -4.32 19.51 12.32
C ALA A 196 -4.33 21.03 12.10
N ASP A 197 -5.45 21.58 11.67
CA ASP A 197 -5.63 23.04 11.52
C ASP A 197 -5.52 23.79 12.86
N ARG A 198 -5.78 23.12 14.00
CA ARG A 198 -5.63 23.72 15.33
C ARG A 198 -4.19 23.65 15.86
N TRP A 199 -3.33 22.86 15.24
CA TRP A 199 -1.92 22.72 15.60
C TRP A 199 -0.97 23.53 14.69
N ALA A 200 -1.54 24.19 13.67
CA ALA A 200 -0.83 25.09 12.75
C ALA A 200 -0.80 26.51 13.29
#